data_2280b354012d19f1378cb6f31085f076
#
_entry.id   2280b354012d19f1378cb6f31085f076
#
_cell.length_a   1.000
_cell.length_b   1.000
_cell.length_c   1.000
_cell.angle_alpha   90.00
_cell.angle_beta   90.00
_cell.angle_gamma   90.00
#
_symmetry.space_group_name_H-M   'P 1'
#
loop_
_entity.id
_entity.type
_entity.pdbx_description
1 polymer ?
#
loop_
_entity_poly.entity_id
_entity_poly.type
_entity_poly.pdbx_seq_one_letter_code
_entity_poly.pdbx_strand_id
1 'polypeptide(L)'
;ETYGEFTQLSDLKTTNCVAGWDFVNDDEHANDDQGHGSHVAGTIAQSTNNGIGVAGIAHCATIIPVKVLDYRGSGSLVDVAEGIRFAADQGAHVINLSLGGGGRNRVMAEAIAYARSKGTVVICAAGNNGRYVESPANEEGAFAVSAVGEGDTIAQFSSRGPEVDIAAPGVNVLQQTICEHGTGGCEQFASWSGTSMATPHVAGIAALIMSQGVTNVDSVERILRSTAQTPQHGDSNPELYGAGIASAESALSGIKNRQVVYRGLSLLLMLGIVSTLIKQKKGKLESPQKWIAPALISSVGLFFLPWFLPSSIPGLEIISRPPGDLTMFTNSFIHQFLPLGSAFLPIALAAMFYSRKNLRPAIGGFSLGTAGYLLGTFVSGLHSAPFGWFAMFVWTTANLIVMGTLARLTLDTTKNQS
;
A
#
# COMPACT_ATOMS: atom_id res chain seq x y z
N GLU A 1 -40.35 5.52 2.59
CA GLU A 1 -39.58 6.52 1.87
C GLU A 1 -38.77 5.81 0.79
N THR A 2 -39.05 6.10 -0.48
CA THR A 2 -38.28 5.58 -1.61
C THR A 2 -36.94 6.29 -1.56
N TYR A 3 -35.92 5.64 -1.10
CA TYR A 3 -34.54 6.09 -1.25
C TYR A 3 -34.22 6.08 -2.75
N GLY A 4 -33.99 7.28 -3.31
CA GLY A 4 -33.68 7.44 -4.72
C GLY A 4 -32.38 6.71 -5.08
N GLU A 5 -32.20 6.45 -6.38
CA GLU A 5 -30.94 5.89 -6.91
C GLU A 5 -29.74 6.71 -6.40
N PHE A 6 -28.68 5.99 -6.02
CA PHE A 6 -27.39 6.60 -5.68
C PHE A 6 -26.93 7.50 -6.81
N THR A 7 -26.75 8.77 -6.54
CA THR A 7 -26.08 9.69 -7.48
C THR A 7 -24.68 9.93 -6.98
N GLN A 8 -23.72 9.37 -7.72
CA GLN A 8 -22.31 9.61 -7.46
C GLN A 8 -21.98 11.08 -7.72
N LEU A 9 -21.26 11.72 -6.82
CA LEU A 9 -20.80 13.10 -6.99
C LEU A 9 -20.01 13.26 -8.29
N SER A 10 -20.13 14.42 -8.95
CA SER A 10 -19.57 14.67 -10.29
C SER A 10 -18.07 14.42 -10.38
N ASP A 11 -17.33 14.75 -9.32
CA ASP A 11 -15.88 14.57 -9.25
C ASP A 11 -15.46 13.24 -8.59
N LEU A 12 -16.40 12.35 -8.31
CA LEU A 12 -16.18 10.95 -7.92
C LEU A 12 -16.66 9.95 -8.98
N LYS A 13 -17.08 10.42 -10.16
CA LYS A 13 -17.68 9.56 -11.20
C LYS A 13 -16.79 8.45 -11.72
N THR A 14 -15.48 8.63 -11.71
CA THR A 14 -14.52 7.60 -12.13
C THR A 14 -13.93 6.84 -10.96
N THR A 15 -14.28 7.23 -9.72
CA THR A 15 -13.86 6.52 -8.52
C THR A 15 -14.65 5.21 -8.43
N ASN A 16 -13.93 4.12 -8.26
CA ASN A 16 -14.57 2.83 -8.09
C ASN A 16 -15.15 2.72 -6.68
N CYS A 17 -16.46 2.53 -6.58
CA CYS A 17 -17.16 2.29 -5.33
C CYS A 17 -17.81 0.90 -5.38
N VAL A 18 -17.74 0.16 -4.28
CA VAL A 18 -18.42 -1.12 -4.10
C VAL A 18 -19.55 -0.97 -3.09
N ALA A 19 -20.39 -2.00 -2.98
CA ALA A 19 -21.47 -2.00 -1.99
C ALA A 19 -20.91 -1.80 -0.57
N GLY A 20 -21.55 -0.92 0.18
CA GLY A 20 -21.26 -0.61 1.57
C GLY A 20 -22.35 -1.10 2.51
N TRP A 21 -22.41 -0.52 3.71
CA TRP A 21 -23.45 -0.79 4.69
C TRP A 21 -23.73 0.45 5.54
N ASP A 22 -25.01 0.69 5.81
CA ASP A 22 -25.49 1.73 6.73
C ASP A 22 -25.86 1.10 8.09
N PHE A 23 -25.00 1.30 9.09
CA PHE A 23 -25.24 0.83 10.46
C PHE A 23 -26.22 1.71 11.25
N VAL A 24 -26.51 2.92 10.75
CA VAL A 24 -27.46 3.83 11.40
C VAL A 24 -28.90 3.40 11.08
N ASN A 25 -29.13 3.00 9.82
CA ASN A 25 -30.45 2.59 9.34
C ASN A 25 -30.60 1.08 9.18
N ASP A 26 -29.51 0.31 9.36
CA ASP A 26 -29.43 -1.16 9.21
C ASP A 26 -29.84 -1.63 7.81
N ASP A 27 -29.24 -1.01 6.76
CA ASP A 27 -29.50 -1.33 5.36
C ASP A 27 -28.27 -1.23 4.47
N GLU A 28 -28.41 -1.57 3.18
CA GLU A 28 -27.34 -1.60 2.17
C GLU A 28 -27.05 -0.19 1.57
N HIS A 29 -27.70 0.87 2.06
CA HIS A 29 -27.65 2.20 1.48
C HIS A 29 -26.78 3.17 2.31
N ALA A 30 -25.47 3.00 2.26
CA ALA A 30 -24.51 3.88 2.96
C ALA A 30 -24.41 5.28 2.33
N ASN A 31 -25.56 5.94 2.11
CA ASN A 31 -25.63 7.29 1.56
C ASN A 31 -25.11 8.32 2.57
N ASP A 32 -24.29 9.25 2.10
CA ASP A 32 -23.91 10.41 2.89
C ASP A 32 -25.06 11.43 2.90
N ASP A 33 -25.56 11.72 4.07
CA ASP A 33 -26.63 12.70 4.33
C ASP A 33 -26.14 13.93 5.09
N GLN A 34 -24.80 14.01 5.33
CA GLN A 34 -24.17 15.10 6.08
C GLN A 34 -23.07 15.81 5.26
N GLY A 35 -22.36 15.09 4.40
CA GLY A 35 -21.32 15.61 3.51
C GLY A 35 -19.88 15.40 3.99
N HIS A 36 -19.67 15.06 5.26
CA HIS A 36 -18.33 14.83 5.80
C HIS A 36 -17.69 13.58 5.18
N GLY A 37 -18.44 12.49 5.05
CA GLY A 37 -17.95 11.26 4.43
C GLY A 37 -17.55 11.46 2.97
N SER A 38 -18.33 12.21 2.20
CA SER A 38 -18.02 12.56 0.81
C SER A 38 -16.74 13.37 0.70
N HIS A 39 -16.55 14.38 1.54
CA HIS A 39 -15.34 15.20 1.59
C HIS A 39 -14.10 14.36 1.93
N VAL A 40 -14.21 13.48 2.91
CA VAL A 40 -13.13 12.56 3.32
C VAL A 40 -12.80 11.58 2.20
N ALA A 41 -13.80 10.95 1.58
CA ALA A 41 -13.62 10.02 0.46
C ALA A 41 -12.95 10.70 -0.74
N GLY A 42 -13.30 11.98 -1.00
CA GLY A 42 -12.67 12.80 -2.02
C GLY A 42 -11.17 12.97 -1.80
N THR A 43 -10.73 13.27 -0.59
CA THR A 43 -9.28 13.37 -0.27
C THR A 43 -8.54 12.06 -0.57
N ILE A 44 -9.17 10.91 -0.34
CA ILE A 44 -8.57 9.61 -0.63
C ILE A 44 -8.54 9.36 -2.13
N ALA A 45 -9.69 9.44 -2.84
CA ALA A 45 -9.85 8.82 -4.15
C ALA A 45 -10.64 9.66 -5.17
N GLN A 46 -10.66 10.99 -5.04
CA GLN A 46 -11.33 11.86 -5.99
C GLN A 46 -10.81 11.65 -7.40
N SER A 47 -11.71 11.75 -8.39
CA SER A 47 -11.39 11.57 -9.81
C SER A 47 -10.32 12.57 -10.25
N THR A 48 -9.39 12.10 -11.06
CA THR A 48 -8.22 12.89 -11.47
C THR A 48 -8.19 13.02 -12.99
N ASN A 49 -7.68 14.14 -13.52
CA ASN A 49 -7.58 14.44 -14.95
C ASN A 49 -8.94 14.57 -15.68
N ASN A 50 -9.99 14.92 -14.97
CA ASN A 50 -11.35 15.10 -15.50
C ASN A 50 -11.69 16.59 -15.80
N GLY A 51 -10.78 17.51 -15.49
CA GLY A 51 -10.93 18.94 -15.77
C GLY A 51 -11.81 19.70 -14.77
N ILE A 52 -12.21 19.07 -13.67
CA ILE A 52 -13.00 19.68 -12.58
C ILE A 52 -12.37 19.38 -11.22
N GLY A 53 -12.68 20.21 -10.24
CA GLY A 53 -12.37 19.97 -8.83
C GLY A 53 -10.90 19.81 -8.49
N VAL A 54 -10.61 18.81 -7.72
CA VAL A 54 -9.30 18.50 -7.14
C VAL A 54 -8.95 17.01 -7.32
N ALA A 55 -7.74 16.60 -6.99
CA ALA A 55 -7.29 15.22 -7.14
C ALA A 55 -7.29 14.47 -5.81
N GLY A 56 -7.72 13.20 -5.80
CA GLY A 56 -7.51 12.30 -4.69
C GLY A 56 -6.08 11.75 -4.63
N ILE A 57 -5.58 11.47 -3.45
CA ILE A 57 -4.22 10.93 -3.21
C ILE A 57 -4.04 9.58 -3.92
N ALA A 58 -5.01 8.70 -3.77
CA ALA A 58 -5.05 7.35 -4.34
C ALA A 58 -6.25 7.20 -5.29
N HIS A 59 -6.29 8.01 -6.35
CA HIS A 59 -7.42 8.15 -7.27
C HIS A 59 -7.89 6.86 -7.95
N CYS A 60 -7.08 5.80 -7.95
CA CYS A 60 -7.44 4.47 -8.44
C CYS A 60 -7.89 3.51 -7.32
N ALA A 61 -7.98 3.97 -6.07
CA ALA A 61 -8.46 3.13 -4.98
C ALA A 61 -9.97 2.86 -5.11
N THR A 62 -10.39 1.68 -4.68
CA THR A 62 -11.81 1.35 -4.52
C THR A 62 -12.28 1.78 -3.15
N ILE A 63 -13.40 2.49 -3.08
CA ILE A 63 -14.03 2.93 -1.84
C ILE A 63 -15.11 1.93 -1.42
N ILE A 64 -15.09 1.52 -0.16
CA ILE A 64 -16.16 0.79 0.52
C ILE A 64 -16.82 1.80 1.48
N PRO A 65 -18.00 2.34 1.16
CA PRO A 65 -18.67 3.29 2.04
C PRO A 65 -19.29 2.54 3.23
N VAL A 66 -19.00 3.01 4.44
CA VAL A 66 -19.55 2.44 5.67
C VAL A 66 -20.11 3.61 6.52
N LYS A 67 -21.44 3.68 6.58
CA LYS A 67 -22.11 4.72 7.34
C LYS A 67 -22.34 4.28 8.77
N VAL A 68 -21.64 4.95 9.70
CA VAL A 68 -21.70 4.71 11.14
C VAL A 68 -22.12 5.96 11.93
N LEU A 69 -22.32 7.09 11.24
CA LEU A 69 -22.76 8.36 11.79
C LEU A 69 -24.03 8.83 11.08
N ASP A 70 -24.94 9.41 11.84
CA ASP A 70 -26.19 10.00 11.33
C ASP A 70 -25.96 11.37 10.65
N TYR A 71 -27.02 11.98 10.16
CA TYR A 71 -27.01 13.31 9.51
C TYR A 71 -26.51 14.45 10.42
N ARG A 72 -26.39 14.22 11.72
CA ARG A 72 -25.83 15.18 12.70
C ARG A 72 -24.34 14.93 12.95
N GLY A 73 -23.77 13.90 12.32
CA GLY A 73 -22.40 13.49 12.55
C GLY A 73 -22.21 12.74 13.88
N SER A 74 -23.27 12.14 14.42
CA SER A 74 -23.24 11.37 15.66
C SER A 74 -23.52 9.90 15.40
N GLY A 75 -22.84 9.02 16.11
CA GLY A 75 -23.03 7.57 15.99
C GLY A 75 -22.77 6.84 17.30
N SER A 76 -23.26 5.61 17.40
CA SER A 76 -23.02 4.78 18.56
C SER A 76 -21.62 4.14 18.47
N LEU A 77 -21.03 3.88 19.64
CA LEU A 77 -19.76 3.14 19.74
C LEU A 77 -19.86 1.75 19.09
N VAL A 78 -21.04 1.13 19.18
CA VAL A 78 -21.28 -0.21 18.64
C VAL A 78 -21.29 -0.16 17.13
N ASP A 79 -21.98 0.79 16.50
CA ASP A 79 -22.05 0.92 15.05
C ASP A 79 -20.69 1.20 14.45
N VAL A 80 -19.86 2.05 15.11
CA VAL A 80 -18.49 2.28 14.68
C VAL A 80 -17.64 1.00 14.75
N ALA A 81 -17.76 0.24 15.86
CA ALA A 81 -17.01 -1.01 16.02
C ALA A 81 -17.43 -2.09 15.00
N GLU A 82 -18.73 -2.22 14.76
CA GLU A 82 -19.25 -3.15 13.72
C GLU A 82 -18.87 -2.69 12.31
N GLY A 83 -18.88 -1.39 12.03
CA GLY A 83 -18.39 -0.82 10.78
C GLY A 83 -16.92 -1.12 10.53
N ILE A 84 -16.06 -1.07 11.55
CA ILE A 84 -14.65 -1.46 11.45
C ILE A 84 -14.53 -2.96 11.09
N ARG A 85 -15.30 -3.84 11.77
CA ARG A 85 -15.30 -5.28 11.50
C ARG A 85 -15.80 -5.58 10.09
N PHE A 86 -16.92 -4.95 9.69
CA PHE A 86 -17.48 -5.09 8.36
C PHE A 86 -16.47 -4.71 7.28
N ALA A 87 -15.84 -3.53 7.37
CA ALA A 87 -14.84 -3.10 6.40
C ALA A 87 -13.69 -4.09 6.28
N ALA A 88 -13.20 -4.64 7.40
CA ALA A 88 -12.16 -5.66 7.43
C ALA A 88 -12.61 -6.98 6.78
N ASP A 89 -13.85 -7.42 7.00
CA ASP A 89 -14.42 -8.63 6.40
C ASP A 89 -14.71 -8.47 4.90
N GLN A 90 -15.00 -7.24 4.44
CA GLN A 90 -15.06 -6.91 3.02
C GLN A 90 -13.67 -6.82 2.35
N GLY A 91 -12.59 -7.05 3.10
CA GLY A 91 -11.23 -7.06 2.59
C GLY A 91 -10.63 -5.67 2.38
N ALA A 92 -11.09 -4.66 3.11
CA ALA A 92 -10.49 -3.35 3.07
C ALA A 92 -9.00 -3.42 3.45
N HIS A 93 -8.13 -2.84 2.64
CA HIS A 93 -6.70 -2.75 2.95
C HIS A 93 -6.41 -1.65 3.98
N VAL A 94 -7.18 -0.56 3.91
CA VAL A 94 -7.07 0.60 4.79
C VAL A 94 -8.46 1.00 5.24
N ILE A 95 -8.63 1.23 6.54
CA ILE A 95 -9.82 1.85 7.13
C ILE A 95 -9.45 3.27 7.52
N ASN A 96 -10.23 4.25 7.07
CA ASN A 96 -10.12 5.65 7.46
C ASN A 96 -11.20 5.99 8.47
N LEU A 97 -10.82 6.37 9.67
CA LEU A 97 -11.71 6.80 10.75
C LEU A 97 -11.52 8.30 11.02
N SER A 98 -12.15 9.13 10.16
CA SER A 98 -12.21 10.58 10.36
C SER A 98 -13.30 10.95 11.38
N LEU A 99 -13.30 10.30 12.52
CA LEU A 99 -14.24 10.44 13.60
C LEU A 99 -13.54 10.18 14.94
N GLY A 100 -14.16 10.55 16.04
CA GLY A 100 -13.63 10.26 17.36
C GLY A 100 -14.42 10.93 18.47
N GLY A 101 -14.13 10.51 19.68
CA GLY A 101 -14.70 11.10 20.90
C GLY A 101 -14.44 10.23 22.11
N GLY A 102 -14.32 10.88 23.25
CA GLY A 102 -14.12 10.20 24.53
C GLY A 102 -12.73 9.59 24.74
N GLY A 103 -12.63 8.79 25.78
CA GLY A 103 -11.39 8.07 26.16
C GLY A 103 -11.33 6.67 25.59
N ARG A 104 -10.24 5.97 25.91
CA ARG A 104 -10.02 4.57 25.53
C ARG A 104 -11.20 3.67 25.84
N ASN A 105 -11.48 2.78 24.90
CA ASN A 105 -12.63 1.89 24.98
C ASN A 105 -12.31 0.49 24.47
N ARG A 106 -12.63 -0.51 25.29
CA ARG A 106 -12.36 -1.91 24.97
C ARG A 106 -13.03 -2.39 23.67
N VAL A 107 -14.24 -1.91 23.38
CA VAL A 107 -14.98 -2.32 22.17
C VAL A 107 -14.24 -1.83 20.91
N MET A 108 -13.73 -0.59 20.94
CA MET A 108 -12.90 -0.06 19.85
C MET A 108 -11.58 -0.79 19.72
N ALA A 109 -10.87 -1.01 20.84
CA ALA A 109 -9.60 -1.75 20.82
C ALA A 109 -9.76 -3.16 20.22
N GLU A 110 -10.83 -3.89 20.57
CA GLU A 110 -11.12 -5.21 20.02
C GLU A 110 -11.48 -5.17 18.53
N ALA A 111 -12.21 -4.15 18.06
CA ALA A 111 -12.53 -3.98 16.64
C ALA A 111 -11.29 -3.64 15.81
N ILE A 112 -10.42 -2.76 16.30
CA ILE A 112 -9.15 -2.41 15.66
C ILE A 112 -8.22 -3.63 15.60
N ALA A 113 -8.07 -4.36 16.71
CA ALA A 113 -7.26 -5.58 16.74
C ALA A 113 -7.79 -6.64 15.75
N TYR A 114 -9.11 -6.77 15.61
CA TYR A 114 -9.73 -7.63 14.61
C TYR A 114 -9.37 -7.20 13.18
N ALA A 115 -9.54 -5.92 12.83
CA ALA A 115 -9.20 -5.40 11.51
C ALA A 115 -7.71 -5.64 11.19
N ARG A 116 -6.81 -5.36 12.13
CA ARG A 116 -5.37 -5.63 11.97
C ARG A 116 -5.08 -7.11 11.76
N SER A 117 -5.78 -8.00 12.45
CA SER A 117 -5.64 -9.45 12.25
C SER A 117 -6.01 -9.93 10.85
N LYS A 118 -6.87 -9.17 10.16
CA LYS A 118 -7.24 -9.38 8.76
C LYS A 118 -6.25 -8.75 7.77
N GLY A 119 -5.27 -8.00 8.24
CA GLY A 119 -4.29 -7.32 7.40
C GLY A 119 -4.68 -5.89 7.01
N THR A 120 -5.64 -5.30 7.70
CA THR A 120 -6.15 -3.95 7.45
C THR A 120 -5.43 -2.91 8.31
N VAL A 121 -4.93 -1.85 7.70
CA VAL A 121 -4.36 -0.68 8.40
C VAL A 121 -5.50 0.22 8.86
N VAL A 122 -5.50 0.65 10.13
CA VAL A 122 -6.56 1.50 10.70
C VAL A 122 -5.99 2.89 10.99
N ILE A 123 -6.38 3.89 10.19
CA ILE A 123 -5.92 5.28 10.27
C ILE A 123 -7.01 6.13 10.93
N CYS A 124 -6.66 6.84 12.00
CA CYS A 124 -7.62 7.52 12.87
C CYS A 124 -7.28 9.01 13.04
N ALA A 125 -8.31 9.85 13.07
CA ALA A 125 -8.16 11.26 13.40
C ALA A 125 -7.84 11.43 14.89
N ALA A 126 -6.79 12.18 15.22
CA ALA A 126 -6.36 12.39 16.61
C ALA A 126 -7.40 13.12 17.46
N GLY A 127 -8.31 13.89 16.84
CA GLY A 127 -9.31 14.70 17.51
C GLY A 127 -9.05 16.21 17.36
N ASN A 128 -10.05 17.01 17.71
CA ASN A 128 -10.05 18.47 17.50
C ASN A 128 -10.21 19.28 18.80
N ASN A 129 -9.82 18.72 19.94
CA ASN A 129 -9.94 19.40 21.25
C ASN A 129 -8.68 20.19 21.64
N GLY A 130 -7.59 20.10 20.86
CA GLY A 130 -6.32 20.80 21.10
C GLY A 130 -5.53 20.31 22.31
N ARG A 131 -5.91 19.19 22.92
CA ARG A 131 -5.32 18.73 24.20
C ARG A 131 -4.83 17.30 24.14
N TYR A 132 -5.71 16.31 24.10
CA TYR A 132 -5.39 14.88 24.15
C TYR A 132 -5.97 14.14 22.96
N VAL A 133 -5.36 13.03 22.60
CA VAL A 133 -5.84 12.16 21.53
C VAL A 133 -7.10 11.41 21.98
N GLU A 134 -8.14 11.40 21.15
CA GLU A 134 -9.44 10.79 21.43
C GLU A 134 -9.51 9.35 20.86
N SER A 135 -10.44 8.54 21.40
CA SER A 135 -10.77 7.24 20.81
C SER A 135 -11.48 7.44 19.46
N PRO A 136 -11.18 6.64 18.41
CA PRO A 136 -10.36 5.42 18.42
C PRO A 136 -8.85 5.66 18.23
N ALA A 137 -8.37 6.87 17.99
CA ALA A 137 -6.96 7.13 17.67
C ALA A 137 -5.99 6.82 18.83
N ASN A 138 -6.46 6.87 20.07
CA ASN A 138 -5.67 6.53 21.26
C ASN A 138 -5.69 5.03 21.61
N GLU A 139 -6.35 4.17 20.82
CA GLU A 139 -6.39 2.74 21.06
C GLU A 139 -5.14 2.04 20.52
N GLU A 140 -4.79 0.91 21.13
CA GLU A 140 -3.68 0.10 20.64
C GLU A 140 -3.96 -0.42 19.21
N GLY A 141 -3.01 -0.21 18.32
CA GLY A 141 -3.13 -0.62 16.93
C GLY A 141 -3.81 0.41 16.01
N ALA A 142 -4.32 1.51 16.52
CA ALA A 142 -4.70 2.66 15.72
C ALA A 142 -3.46 3.43 15.25
N PHE A 143 -3.53 4.06 14.09
CA PHE A 143 -2.53 4.97 13.57
C PHE A 143 -3.08 6.40 13.61
N ALA A 144 -2.64 7.18 14.57
CA ALA A 144 -3.20 8.48 14.90
C ALA A 144 -2.61 9.61 14.05
N VAL A 145 -3.48 10.44 13.47
CA VAL A 145 -3.09 11.53 12.57
C VAL A 145 -3.48 12.89 13.14
N SER A 146 -2.49 13.75 13.31
CA SER A 146 -2.68 15.17 13.68
C SER A 146 -2.77 16.06 12.43
N ALA A 147 -3.24 17.30 12.60
CA ALA A 147 -3.50 18.23 11.51
C ALA A 147 -2.49 19.38 11.49
N VAL A 148 -1.91 19.64 10.31
CA VAL A 148 -1.10 20.82 10.01
C VAL A 148 -1.79 21.72 8.99
N GLY A 149 -1.46 23.00 9.02
CA GLY A 149 -1.82 24.01 8.06
C GLY A 149 -0.64 24.46 7.21
N GLU A 150 -0.76 25.67 6.67
CA GLU A 150 0.27 26.27 5.83
C GLU A 150 1.62 26.35 6.56
N GLY A 151 2.69 26.04 5.80
CA GLY A 151 4.06 26.01 6.31
C GLY A 151 4.28 24.93 7.38
N ASP A 152 3.51 23.83 7.35
CA ASP A 152 3.59 22.70 8.28
C ASP A 152 3.30 23.07 9.75
N THR A 153 2.64 24.21 10.00
CA THR A 153 2.29 24.64 11.34
C THR A 153 1.17 23.78 11.91
N ILE A 154 1.35 23.22 13.11
CA ILE A 154 0.32 22.43 13.78
C ILE A 154 -0.96 23.26 14.01
N ALA A 155 -2.11 22.72 13.64
CA ALA A 155 -3.39 23.40 13.84
C ALA A 155 -3.71 23.48 15.34
N GLN A 156 -4.20 24.65 15.80
CA GLN A 156 -4.47 24.88 17.23
C GLN A 156 -5.50 23.89 17.78
N PHE A 157 -6.46 23.48 16.98
CA PHE A 157 -7.48 22.51 17.35
C PHE A 157 -6.96 21.08 17.40
N SER A 158 -5.84 20.78 16.69
CA SER A 158 -5.34 19.40 16.61
C SER A 158 -5.01 18.85 17.98
N SER A 159 -5.62 17.71 18.31
CA SER A 159 -5.28 16.94 19.50
C SER A 159 -3.83 16.49 19.46
N ARG A 160 -3.21 16.34 20.60
CA ARG A 160 -1.78 16.10 20.80
C ARG A 160 -1.54 15.09 21.92
N GLY A 161 -0.41 14.42 21.86
CA GLY A 161 -0.03 13.43 22.86
C GLY A 161 0.92 12.39 22.29
N PRO A 162 1.40 11.48 23.14
CA PRO A 162 2.34 10.43 22.74
C PRO A 162 1.74 9.40 21.75
N GLU A 163 0.42 9.40 21.59
CA GLU A 163 -0.29 8.54 20.66
C GLU A 163 -0.26 9.04 19.21
N VAL A 164 0.15 10.30 18.97
CA VAL A 164 0.24 10.85 17.60
C VAL A 164 1.35 10.13 16.84
N ASP A 165 1.00 9.52 15.71
CA ASP A 165 1.94 8.79 14.86
C ASP A 165 2.56 9.66 13.76
N ILE A 166 1.73 10.54 13.16
CA ILE A 166 2.13 11.37 12.02
C ILE A 166 1.21 12.58 11.90
N ALA A 167 1.68 13.62 11.24
CA ALA A 167 0.88 14.78 10.87
C ALA A 167 0.61 14.82 9.36
N ALA A 168 -0.51 15.45 8.97
CA ALA A 168 -0.85 15.65 7.56
C ALA A 168 -1.66 16.96 7.37
N PRO A 169 -1.79 17.47 6.13
CA PRO A 169 -2.60 18.66 5.85
C PRO A 169 -4.04 18.51 6.31
N GLY A 170 -4.49 19.36 7.19
CA GLY A 170 -5.84 19.32 7.78
C GLY A 170 -6.47 20.68 7.96
N VAL A 171 -5.93 21.74 7.34
CA VAL A 171 -6.48 23.10 7.40
C VAL A 171 -6.80 23.59 5.99
N ASN A 172 -8.01 24.08 5.77
CA ASN A 172 -8.50 24.58 4.48
C ASN A 172 -8.37 23.56 3.34
N VAL A 173 -8.66 22.31 3.61
CA VAL A 173 -8.66 21.25 2.61
C VAL A 173 -9.90 21.37 1.74
N LEU A 174 -9.68 21.62 0.44
CA LEU A 174 -10.75 21.75 -0.55
C LEU A 174 -11.10 20.39 -1.13
N GLN A 175 -12.38 19.99 -1.03
CA GLN A 175 -12.91 18.77 -1.62
C GLN A 175 -14.36 18.94 -2.05
N GLN A 176 -14.85 18.02 -2.88
CA GLN A 176 -16.27 17.94 -3.20
C GLN A 176 -17.05 17.32 -2.04
N THR A 177 -18.22 17.87 -1.78
CA THR A 177 -19.17 17.39 -0.78
C THR A 177 -20.60 17.66 -1.25
N ILE A 178 -21.58 17.17 -0.50
CA ILE A 178 -22.99 17.50 -0.72
C ILE A 178 -23.34 18.83 -0.03
N CYS A 179 -24.42 19.49 -0.49
CA CYS A 179 -24.97 20.65 0.21
C CYS A 179 -25.58 20.24 1.54
N GLU A 180 -25.60 21.17 2.51
CA GLU A 180 -26.25 20.95 3.79
C GLU A 180 -27.69 20.41 3.62
N HIS A 181 -27.97 19.32 4.33
CA HIS A 181 -29.23 18.57 4.31
C HIS A 181 -29.52 17.75 3.04
N GLY A 182 -28.56 17.51 2.17
CA GLY A 182 -28.52 16.43 1.17
C GLY A 182 -29.73 16.27 0.23
N THR A 183 -30.66 17.20 0.20
CA THR A 183 -31.89 17.09 -0.58
C THR A 183 -31.68 17.61 -2.00
N GLY A 184 -32.00 16.77 -2.99
CA GLY A 184 -32.12 17.21 -4.38
C GLY A 184 -30.84 17.11 -5.24
N GLY A 185 -29.84 16.31 -4.85
CA GLY A 185 -28.64 16.08 -5.66
C GLY A 185 -27.71 17.29 -5.77
N CYS A 186 -27.77 18.22 -4.79
CA CYS A 186 -26.87 19.35 -4.72
C CYS A 186 -25.48 18.93 -4.27
N GLU A 187 -24.49 19.30 -5.06
CA GLU A 187 -23.06 19.09 -4.76
C GLU A 187 -22.32 20.42 -4.77
N GLN A 188 -21.27 20.53 -3.98
CA GLN A 188 -20.45 21.74 -3.86
C GLN A 188 -19.00 21.38 -3.54
N PHE A 189 -18.09 22.32 -3.80
CA PHE A 189 -16.73 22.26 -3.28
C PHE A 189 -16.64 23.12 -2.02
N ALA A 190 -16.11 22.56 -0.95
CA ALA A 190 -15.96 23.25 0.33
C ALA A 190 -14.57 23.04 0.92
N SER A 191 -14.02 24.08 1.55
CA SER A 191 -12.76 24.02 2.29
C SER A 191 -13.04 23.80 3.77
N TRP A 192 -12.62 22.64 4.28
CA TRP A 192 -12.84 22.27 5.68
C TRP A 192 -11.52 22.10 6.44
N SER A 193 -11.60 22.23 7.75
CA SER A 193 -10.43 22.09 8.63
C SER A 193 -10.75 21.13 9.78
N GLY A 194 -9.83 20.22 10.06
CA GLY A 194 -9.95 19.20 11.10
C GLY A 194 -8.92 18.09 10.93
N THR A 195 -8.65 17.36 12.00
CA THR A 195 -7.90 16.09 11.90
C THR A 195 -8.63 15.09 10.99
N SER A 196 -9.95 15.23 10.83
CA SER A 196 -10.77 14.51 9.85
C SER A 196 -10.33 14.71 8.41
N MET A 197 -9.75 15.86 8.05
CA MET A 197 -9.23 16.17 6.71
C MET A 197 -7.78 15.73 6.58
N ALA A 198 -7.02 15.68 7.67
CA ALA A 198 -5.65 15.17 7.69
C ALA A 198 -5.59 13.64 7.51
N THR A 199 -6.46 12.92 8.20
CA THR A 199 -6.53 11.45 8.22
C THR A 199 -6.63 10.81 6.83
N PRO A 200 -7.52 11.25 5.92
CA PRO A 200 -7.64 10.67 4.59
C PRO A 200 -6.40 10.91 3.70
N HIS A 201 -5.58 11.93 3.95
CA HIS A 201 -4.30 12.05 3.28
C HIS A 201 -3.39 10.87 3.61
N VAL A 202 -3.30 10.51 4.89
CA VAL A 202 -2.49 9.38 5.35
C VAL A 202 -3.09 8.05 4.87
N ALA A 203 -4.41 7.90 4.89
CA ALA A 203 -5.10 6.72 4.37
C ALA A 203 -4.84 6.52 2.86
N GLY A 204 -4.89 7.60 2.07
CA GLY A 204 -4.53 7.58 0.65
C GLY A 204 -3.06 7.17 0.43
N ILE A 205 -2.13 7.71 1.23
CA ILE A 205 -0.71 7.34 1.17
C ILE A 205 -0.52 5.87 1.57
N ALA A 206 -1.21 5.38 2.60
CA ALA A 206 -1.19 3.97 2.98
C ALA A 206 -1.69 3.07 1.84
N ALA A 207 -2.77 3.45 1.15
CA ALA A 207 -3.28 2.74 -0.02
C ALA A 207 -2.24 2.72 -1.16
N LEU A 208 -1.55 3.83 -1.43
CA LEU A 208 -0.46 3.89 -2.40
C LEU A 208 0.71 2.98 -2.02
N ILE A 209 1.10 2.95 -0.73
CA ILE A 209 2.14 2.03 -0.23
C ILE A 209 1.72 0.58 -0.49
N MET A 210 0.48 0.22 -0.16
CA MET A 210 -0.03 -1.14 -0.34
C MET A 210 -0.14 -1.52 -1.83
N SER A 211 -0.46 -0.57 -2.71
CA SER A 211 -0.45 -0.78 -4.17
C SER A 211 0.95 -1.14 -4.72
N GLN A 212 2.02 -0.82 -4.01
CA GLN A 212 3.39 -1.26 -4.34
C GLN A 212 3.72 -2.68 -3.86
N GLY A 213 2.72 -3.43 -3.36
CA GLY A 213 2.87 -4.80 -2.88
C GLY A 213 3.31 -4.90 -1.41
N VAL A 214 3.27 -3.82 -0.65
CA VAL A 214 3.49 -3.83 0.80
C VAL A 214 2.18 -4.22 1.48
N THR A 215 2.02 -5.48 1.90
CA THR A 215 0.76 -5.98 2.46
C THR A 215 0.81 -6.23 3.97
N ASN A 216 1.98 -6.09 4.59
CA ASN A 216 2.12 -6.22 6.03
C ASN A 216 1.81 -4.90 6.73
N VAL A 217 0.83 -4.88 7.64
CA VAL A 217 0.34 -3.70 8.37
C VAL A 217 1.47 -2.93 9.05
N ASP A 218 2.30 -3.62 9.83
CA ASP A 218 3.40 -2.99 10.57
C ASP A 218 4.46 -2.39 9.62
N SER A 219 4.59 -2.97 8.42
CA SER A 219 5.49 -2.44 7.39
C SER A 219 4.95 -1.18 6.74
N VAL A 220 3.64 -1.10 6.50
CA VAL A 220 2.97 0.13 6.00
C VAL A 220 3.17 1.26 7.01
N GLU A 221 2.84 1.03 8.27
CA GLU A 221 3.01 2.02 9.34
C GLU A 221 4.46 2.46 9.52
N ARG A 222 5.40 1.50 9.48
CA ARG A 222 6.83 1.81 9.55
C ARG A 222 7.29 2.66 8.38
N ILE A 223 6.79 2.41 7.17
CA ILE A 223 7.10 3.23 5.99
C ILE A 223 6.54 4.64 6.20
N LEU A 224 5.27 4.78 6.58
CA LEU A 224 4.66 6.08 6.88
C LEU A 224 5.52 6.88 7.86
N ARG A 225 5.90 6.29 9.00
CA ARG A 225 6.75 6.96 10.01
C ARG A 225 8.16 7.24 9.50
N SER A 226 8.83 6.28 8.85
CA SER A 226 10.24 6.42 8.46
C SER A 226 10.49 7.32 7.25
N THR A 227 9.44 7.65 6.50
CA THR A 227 9.50 8.53 5.33
C THR A 227 8.79 9.87 5.55
N ALA A 228 8.30 10.10 6.77
CA ALA A 228 7.76 11.38 7.18
C ALA A 228 8.82 12.47 7.07
N GLN A 229 8.40 13.64 6.63
CA GLN A 229 9.30 14.80 6.46
C GLN A 229 9.33 15.62 7.74
N THR A 230 10.49 16.21 8.04
CA THR A 230 10.61 17.18 9.14
C THR A 230 9.82 18.44 8.76
N PRO A 231 9.00 18.99 9.69
CA PRO A 231 8.29 20.24 9.44
C PRO A 231 9.24 21.37 9.04
N GLN A 232 8.80 22.25 8.12
CA GLN A 232 9.64 23.33 7.55
C GLN A 232 10.19 24.28 8.61
N HIS A 233 9.48 24.46 9.73
CA HIS A 233 9.94 25.32 10.85
C HIS A 233 10.95 24.65 11.78
N GLY A 234 11.33 23.39 11.54
CA GLY A 234 12.26 22.64 12.37
C GLY A 234 11.69 22.19 13.73
N ASP A 235 10.43 22.50 14.05
CA ASP A 235 9.78 21.93 15.22
C ASP A 235 9.44 20.46 14.95
N SER A 236 10.01 19.58 15.74
CA SER A 236 9.83 18.13 15.61
C SER A 236 9.26 17.52 16.90
N ASN A 237 8.47 18.28 17.65
CA ASN A 237 7.82 17.76 18.86
C ASN A 237 6.94 16.53 18.51
N PRO A 238 7.29 15.31 18.97
CA PRO A 238 6.58 14.10 18.60
C PRO A 238 5.14 14.04 19.12
N GLU A 239 4.81 14.78 20.18
CA GLU A 239 3.43 14.87 20.66
C GLU A 239 2.51 15.67 19.73
N LEU A 240 3.08 16.47 18.81
CA LEU A 240 2.38 17.28 17.83
C LEU A 240 2.40 16.64 16.44
N TYR A 241 3.56 16.18 16.01
CA TYR A 241 3.83 15.74 14.64
C TYR A 241 4.04 14.23 14.50
N GLY A 242 4.11 13.49 15.63
CA GLY A 242 4.53 12.10 15.59
C GLY A 242 5.91 11.96 14.96
N ALA A 243 5.99 11.18 13.90
CA ALA A 243 7.22 11.01 13.11
C ALA A 243 7.53 12.17 12.15
N GLY A 244 6.60 13.11 11.97
CA GLY A 244 6.72 14.23 11.03
C GLY A 244 5.52 14.37 10.10
N ILE A 245 5.69 15.00 8.95
CA ILE A 245 4.66 15.25 7.95
C ILE A 245 4.60 14.10 6.94
N ALA A 246 3.43 13.53 6.72
CA ALA A 246 3.22 12.46 5.76
C ALA A 246 3.58 12.90 4.32
N SER A 247 4.34 12.07 3.60
CA SER A 247 4.77 12.35 2.22
C SER A 247 4.61 11.12 1.33
N ALA A 248 3.74 11.21 0.34
CA ALA A 248 3.55 10.16 -0.66
C ALA A 248 4.81 9.93 -1.48
N GLU A 249 5.47 11.00 -1.92
CA GLU A 249 6.71 10.93 -2.71
C GLU A 249 7.82 10.20 -1.96
N SER A 250 8.07 10.60 -0.70
CA SER A 250 9.10 9.97 0.13
C SER A 250 8.77 8.50 0.42
N ALA A 251 7.51 8.17 0.67
CA ALA A 251 7.07 6.80 0.91
C ALA A 251 7.30 5.90 -0.30
N LEU A 252 6.85 6.33 -1.49
CA LEU A 252 6.98 5.55 -2.72
C LEU A 252 8.44 5.41 -3.17
N SER A 253 9.23 6.48 -3.11
CA SER A 253 10.66 6.42 -3.44
C SER A 253 11.44 5.55 -2.44
N GLY A 254 11.13 5.64 -1.16
CA GLY A 254 11.71 4.80 -0.11
C GLY A 254 11.46 3.30 -0.34
N ILE A 255 10.24 2.92 -0.75
CA ILE A 255 9.91 1.53 -1.09
C ILE A 255 10.73 1.05 -2.29
N LYS A 256 10.76 1.83 -3.38
CA LYS A 256 11.52 1.47 -4.59
C LYS A 256 13.00 1.25 -4.27
N ASN A 257 13.62 2.19 -3.55
CA ASN A 257 15.03 2.09 -3.17
C ASN A 257 15.28 0.83 -2.31
N ARG A 258 14.44 0.58 -1.32
CA ARG A 258 14.56 -0.59 -0.45
C ARG A 258 14.45 -1.90 -1.24
N GLN A 259 13.46 -2.03 -2.12
CA GLN A 259 13.29 -3.21 -2.97
C GLN A 259 14.50 -3.45 -3.87
N VAL A 260 15.03 -2.42 -4.52
CA VAL A 260 16.22 -2.52 -5.38
C VAL A 260 17.44 -3.00 -4.59
N VAL A 261 17.68 -2.43 -3.41
CA VAL A 261 18.81 -2.82 -2.56
C VAL A 261 18.71 -4.27 -2.11
N TYR A 262 17.58 -4.70 -1.54
CA TYR A 262 17.40 -6.08 -1.07
C TYR A 262 17.49 -7.09 -2.20
N ARG A 263 16.86 -6.81 -3.35
CA ARG A 263 16.90 -7.70 -4.53
C ARG A 263 18.32 -7.75 -5.13
N GLY A 264 19.04 -6.63 -5.18
CA GLY A 264 20.42 -6.58 -5.63
C GLY A 264 21.38 -7.37 -4.74
N LEU A 265 21.31 -7.16 -3.41
CA LEU A 265 22.11 -7.93 -2.44
C LEU A 265 21.79 -9.43 -2.50
N SER A 266 20.52 -9.79 -2.62
CA SER A 266 20.08 -11.17 -2.76
C SER A 266 20.56 -11.81 -4.06
N LEU A 267 20.59 -11.06 -5.16
CA LEU A 267 21.16 -11.52 -6.43
C LEU A 267 22.65 -11.81 -6.30
N LEU A 268 23.41 -10.93 -5.64
CA LEU A 268 24.84 -11.13 -5.39
C LEU A 268 25.09 -12.37 -4.52
N LEU A 269 24.29 -12.56 -3.48
CA LEU A 269 24.35 -13.76 -2.62
C LEU A 269 24.09 -15.04 -3.43
N MET A 270 23.03 -15.06 -4.23
CA MET A 270 22.68 -16.22 -5.08
C MET A 270 23.75 -16.49 -6.12
N LEU A 271 24.36 -15.46 -6.70
CA LEU A 271 25.51 -15.60 -7.61
C LEU A 271 26.70 -16.25 -6.91
N GLY A 272 27.01 -15.83 -5.68
CA GLY A 272 28.06 -16.44 -4.86
C GLY A 272 27.81 -17.93 -4.60
N ILE A 273 26.58 -18.29 -4.21
CA ILE A 273 26.18 -19.68 -3.98
C ILE A 273 26.33 -20.51 -5.28
N VAL A 274 25.73 -20.06 -6.38
CA VAL A 274 25.76 -20.77 -7.66
C VAL A 274 27.22 -20.93 -8.18
N SER A 275 28.01 -19.86 -8.09
CA SER A 275 29.43 -19.90 -8.50
C SER A 275 30.23 -20.91 -7.68
N THR A 276 29.98 -20.97 -6.36
CA THR A 276 30.64 -21.94 -5.46
C THR A 276 30.25 -23.39 -5.84
N LEU A 277 28.93 -23.61 -6.06
CA LEU A 277 28.45 -24.95 -6.49
C LEU A 277 29.02 -25.40 -7.85
N ILE A 278 29.21 -24.48 -8.81
CA ILE A 278 29.85 -24.76 -10.08
C ILE A 278 31.32 -25.13 -9.85
N LYS A 279 32.06 -24.35 -9.07
CA LYS A 279 33.48 -24.62 -8.76
C LYS A 279 33.68 -25.93 -8.03
N GLN A 280 32.86 -26.29 -7.05
CA GLN A 280 32.93 -27.58 -6.32
C GLN A 280 32.81 -28.80 -7.26
N LYS A 281 32.06 -28.63 -8.34
CA LYS A 281 31.92 -29.70 -9.39
C LYS A 281 32.95 -29.58 -10.50
N LYS A 282 34.04 -28.83 -10.30
CA LYS A 282 35.09 -28.56 -11.29
C LYS A 282 34.56 -27.90 -12.59
N GLY A 283 33.40 -27.22 -12.49
CA GLY A 283 32.81 -26.49 -13.60
C GLY A 283 33.40 -25.09 -13.72
N LYS A 284 33.08 -24.42 -14.84
CA LYS A 284 33.50 -23.06 -15.14
C LYS A 284 32.26 -22.20 -15.40
N LEU A 285 32.15 -21.05 -14.70
CA LEU A 285 31.06 -20.11 -14.92
C LEU A 285 31.13 -19.49 -16.32
N GLU A 286 29.97 -19.39 -16.96
CA GLU A 286 29.83 -18.74 -18.28
C GLU A 286 30.21 -17.25 -18.21
N SER A 287 30.62 -16.68 -19.35
CA SER A 287 30.96 -15.25 -19.45
C SER A 287 29.79 -14.33 -19.02
N PRO A 288 30.04 -13.36 -18.15
CA PRO A 288 28.98 -12.45 -17.64
C PRO A 288 28.16 -11.76 -18.73
N GLN A 289 28.76 -11.45 -19.87
CA GLN A 289 28.13 -10.80 -21.01
C GLN A 289 26.87 -11.52 -21.51
N LYS A 290 26.77 -12.83 -21.30
CA LYS A 290 25.67 -13.66 -21.81
C LYS A 290 24.49 -13.80 -20.84
N TRP A 291 24.67 -13.52 -19.56
CA TRP A 291 23.66 -13.79 -18.55
C TRP A 291 23.38 -12.62 -17.59
N ILE A 292 24.26 -11.59 -17.52
CA ILE A 292 24.12 -10.52 -16.54
C ILE A 292 22.85 -9.68 -16.78
N ALA A 293 22.56 -9.34 -18.04
CA ALA A 293 21.36 -8.56 -18.36
C ALA A 293 20.06 -9.31 -18.02
N PRO A 294 19.87 -10.60 -18.42
CA PRO A 294 18.73 -11.38 -17.97
C PRO A 294 18.63 -11.49 -16.43
N ALA A 295 19.76 -11.60 -15.72
CA ALA A 295 19.76 -11.68 -14.26
C ALA A 295 19.30 -10.36 -13.61
N LEU A 296 19.77 -9.24 -14.09
CA LEU A 296 19.35 -7.93 -13.60
C LEU A 296 17.87 -7.68 -13.91
N ILE A 297 17.43 -7.91 -15.13
CA ILE A 297 16.04 -7.71 -15.54
C ILE A 297 15.08 -8.56 -14.69
N SER A 298 15.40 -9.84 -14.44
CA SER A 298 14.52 -10.71 -13.67
C SER A 298 14.57 -10.47 -12.16
N SER A 299 15.64 -9.85 -11.64
CA SER A 299 15.76 -9.51 -10.21
C SER A 299 15.11 -8.17 -9.85
N VAL A 300 15.44 -7.12 -10.58
CA VAL A 300 15.05 -5.73 -10.23
C VAL A 300 14.17 -5.05 -11.29
N GLY A 301 13.94 -5.69 -12.43
CA GLY A 301 13.25 -5.09 -13.56
C GLY A 301 14.11 -4.02 -14.26
N LEU A 302 13.46 -3.22 -15.08
CA LEU A 302 14.06 -2.03 -15.70
C LEU A 302 13.72 -0.78 -14.90
N PHE A 303 13.93 -0.83 -13.58
CA PHE A 303 13.50 0.17 -12.59
C PHE A 303 14.00 1.60 -12.88
N PHE A 304 15.06 1.72 -13.68
CA PHE A 304 15.65 3.01 -14.06
C PHE A 304 14.93 3.70 -15.23
N LEU A 305 14.08 2.99 -15.97
CA LEU A 305 13.40 3.56 -17.16
C LEU A 305 12.56 4.81 -16.83
N PRO A 306 11.80 4.87 -15.71
CA PRO A 306 11.03 6.06 -15.36
C PRO A 306 11.89 7.30 -15.08
N TRP A 307 13.21 7.18 -14.91
CA TRP A 307 14.10 8.33 -14.74
C TRP A 307 14.41 9.04 -16.06
N PHE A 308 14.26 8.34 -17.17
CA PHE A 308 14.60 8.86 -18.50
C PHE A 308 13.39 9.02 -19.42
N LEU A 309 12.27 8.43 -19.06
CA LEU A 309 11.06 8.40 -19.89
C LEU A 309 9.88 9.05 -19.15
N PRO A 310 9.03 9.80 -19.85
CA PRO A 310 7.83 10.38 -19.27
C PRO A 310 6.91 9.30 -18.65
N SER A 311 6.40 9.56 -17.46
CA SER A 311 5.46 8.65 -16.76
C SER A 311 4.14 8.41 -17.53
N SER A 312 3.84 9.28 -18.51
CA SER A 312 2.68 9.16 -19.39
C SER A 312 2.77 8.04 -20.43
N ILE A 313 3.93 7.36 -20.57
CA ILE A 313 4.07 6.25 -21.52
C ILE A 313 3.30 5.03 -21.01
N PRO A 314 2.27 4.57 -21.75
CA PRO A 314 1.50 3.39 -21.34
C PRO A 314 2.38 2.16 -21.20
N GLY A 315 2.21 1.45 -20.09
CA GLY A 315 2.97 0.21 -19.83
C GLY A 315 4.40 0.40 -19.31
N LEU A 316 4.88 1.64 -19.12
CA LEU A 316 6.20 1.90 -18.56
C LEU A 316 6.36 1.28 -17.16
N GLU A 317 5.32 1.33 -16.36
CA GLU A 317 5.30 0.70 -15.02
C GLU A 317 5.46 -0.82 -15.10
N ILE A 318 4.85 -1.46 -16.09
CA ILE A 318 4.94 -2.91 -16.30
C ILE A 318 6.38 -3.31 -16.61
N ILE A 319 7.02 -2.62 -17.54
CA ILE A 319 8.38 -2.92 -17.99
C ILE A 319 9.41 -2.60 -16.89
N SER A 320 9.13 -1.63 -16.05
CA SER A 320 10.04 -1.23 -14.98
C SER A 320 10.07 -2.20 -13.79
N ARG A 321 9.08 -3.08 -13.65
CA ARG A 321 9.03 -4.11 -12.60
C ARG A 321 9.72 -5.41 -13.04
N PRO A 322 10.19 -6.26 -12.10
CA PRO A 322 10.67 -7.59 -12.45
C PRO A 322 9.58 -8.42 -13.16
N PRO A 323 9.90 -9.20 -14.20
CA PRO A 323 8.90 -10.02 -14.91
C PRO A 323 8.19 -11.07 -14.04
N GLY A 324 8.77 -11.44 -12.89
CA GLY A 324 8.15 -12.30 -11.89
C GLY A 324 7.16 -11.57 -10.96
N ASP A 325 7.10 -10.24 -11.03
CA ASP A 325 6.18 -9.44 -10.25
C ASP A 325 4.80 -9.39 -10.94
N LEU A 326 4.04 -10.45 -10.77
CA LEU A 326 2.71 -10.61 -11.39
C LEU A 326 1.59 -9.87 -10.64
N THR A 327 1.94 -9.14 -9.58
CA THR A 327 0.96 -8.44 -8.73
C THR A 327 0.09 -7.42 -9.46
N MET A 328 0.55 -6.94 -10.61
CA MET A 328 -0.18 -5.97 -11.41
C MET A 328 -1.30 -6.56 -12.29
N PHE A 329 -1.41 -7.88 -12.38
CA PHE A 329 -2.40 -8.53 -13.25
C PHE A 329 -3.59 -9.11 -12.49
N THR A 330 -3.69 -8.87 -11.17
CA THR A 330 -4.64 -9.61 -10.35
C THR A 330 -5.31 -8.75 -9.29
N ASN A 331 -6.51 -9.17 -8.89
CA ASN A 331 -7.27 -8.57 -7.79
C ASN A 331 -6.62 -8.87 -6.43
N SER A 332 -6.90 -8.04 -5.43
CA SER A 332 -6.26 -8.02 -4.10
C SER A 332 -6.12 -9.39 -3.41
N PHE A 333 -7.09 -10.28 -3.56
CA PHE A 333 -7.02 -11.63 -2.98
C PHE A 333 -5.89 -12.47 -3.59
N ILE A 334 -5.67 -12.38 -4.88
CA ILE A 334 -4.64 -13.14 -5.60
C ILE A 334 -3.25 -12.55 -5.38
N HIS A 335 -3.13 -11.24 -5.07
CA HIS A 335 -1.85 -10.60 -4.75
C HIS A 335 -1.07 -11.31 -3.64
N GLN A 336 -1.76 -11.88 -2.67
CA GLN A 336 -1.11 -12.59 -1.55
C GLN A 336 -0.41 -13.88 -2.01
N PHE A 337 -0.86 -14.48 -3.13
CA PHE A 337 -0.35 -15.75 -3.65
C PHE A 337 0.68 -15.60 -4.76
N LEU A 338 0.84 -14.43 -5.34
CA LEU A 338 1.64 -14.21 -6.54
C LEU A 338 3.15 -14.25 -6.36
N PRO A 339 3.75 -13.90 -5.22
CA PRO A 339 5.16 -14.20 -4.99
C PRO A 339 5.47 -15.69 -5.16
N LEU A 340 4.43 -16.53 -5.00
CA LEU A 340 4.52 -17.98 -5.17
C LEU A 340 4.66 -18.41 -6.65
N GLY A 341 4.11 -17.63 -7.59
CA GLY A 341 4.09 -17.99 -9.02
C GLY A 341 5.33 -17.58 -9.81
N SER A 342 6.18 -16.70 -9.28
CA SER A 342 7.32 -16.11 -10.02
C SER A 342 8.36 -17.13 -10.50
N ALA A 343 8.49 -18.29 -9.84
CA ALA A 343 9.37 -19.36 -10.22
C ALA A 343 8.91 -20.14 -11.46
N PHE A 344 7.64 -20.07 -11.84
CA PHE A 344 7.14 -20.80 -13.02
C PHE A 344 7.71 -20.27 -14.33
N LEU A 345 7.99 -18.97 -14.43
CA LEU A 345 8.49 -18.37 -15.66
C LEU A 345 9.88 -18.89 -16.06
N PRO A 346 10.89 -18.93 -15.17
CA PRO A 346 12.18 -19.57 -15.49
C PRO A 346 12.06 -21.04 -15.83
N ILE A 347 11.19 -21.79 -15.17
CA ILE A 347 10.94 -23.21 -15.45
C ILE A 347 10.35 -23.38 -16.85
N ALA A 348 9.37 -22.58 -17.22
CA ALA A 348 8.76 -22.59 -18.55
C ALA A 348 9.78 -22.24 -19.64
N LEU A 349 10.59 -21.19 -19.42
CA LEU A 349 11.67 -20.83 -20.35
C LEU A 349 12.69 -21.96 -20.52
N ALA A 350 13.04 -22.64 -19.42
CA ALA A 350 13.93 -23.79 -19.50
C ALA A 350 13.28 -24.95 -20.29
N ALA A 351 12.02 -25.29 -20.00
CA ALA A 351 11.32 -26.35 -20.71
C ALA A 351 11.25 -26.09 -22.22
N MET A 352 11.00 -24.85 -22.63
CA MET A 352 10.89 -24.49 -24.05
C MET A 352 12.24 -24.36 -24.78
N PHE A 353 13.27 -23.87 -24.10
CA PHE A 353 14.50 -23.43 -24.80
C PHE A 353 15.79 -24.06 -24.29
N TYR A 354 15.76 -24.99 -23.32
CA TYR A 354 16.99 -25.63 -22.81
C TYR A 354 17.80 -26.36 -23.86
N SER A 355 17.15 -26.93 -24.89
CA SER A 355 17.82 -27.58 -26.02
C SER A 355 18.65 -26.60 -26.86
N ARG A 356 18.36 -25.32 -26.84
CA ARG A 356 19.09 -24.29 -27.59
C ARG A 356 20.31 -23.81 -26.80
N LYS A 357 21.49 -24.36 -27.07
CA LYS A 357 22.75 -24.09 -26.36
C LYS A 357 23.02 -22.59 -26.19
N ASN A 358 22.76 -21.79 -27.20
CA ASN A 358 23.00 -20.32 -27.17
C ASN A 358 22.08 -19.56 -26.17
N LEU A 359 20.91 -20.09 -25.79
CA LEU A 359 19.99 -19.49 -24.89
C LEU A 359 20.15 -19.92 -23.42
N ARG A 360 20.89 -21.03 -23.18
CA ARG A 360 21.12 -21.54 -21.81
C ARG A 360 21.69 -20.49 -20.87
N PRO A 361 22.72 -19.69 -21.24
CA PRO A 361 23.23 -18.67 -20.34
C PRO A 361 22.19 -17.61 -19.97
N ALA A 362 21.33 -17.20 -20.91
CA ALA A 362 20.25 -16.24 -20.65
C ALA A 362 19.19 -16.84 -19.70
N ILE A 363 18.81 -18.11 -19.88
CA ILE A 363 17.90 -18.84 -18.96
C ILE A 363 18.51 -18.91 -17.56
N GLY A 364 19.82 -19.20 -17.48
CA GLY A 364 20.54 -19.23 -16.20
C GLY A 364 20.60 -17.91 -15.50
N GLY A 365 20.86 -16.84 -16.24
CA GLY A 365 20.81 -15.48 -15.72
C GLY A 365 19.40 -15.13 -15.22
N PHE A 366 18.38 -15.42 -16.01
CA PHE A 366 16.99 -15.18 -15.63
C PHE A 366 16.58 -15.95 -14.37
N SER A 367 16.96 -17.22 -14.25
CA SER A 367 16.73 -18.06 -13.06
C SER A 367 17.44 -17.50 -11.83
N LEU A 368 18.70 -17.07 -12.00
CA LEU A 368 19.48 -16.45 -10.93
C LEU A 368 18.85 -15.15 -10.43
N GLY A 369 18.38 -14.30 -11.35
CA GLY A 369 17.71 -13.06 -11.02
C GLY A 369 16.36 -13.29 -10.33
N THR A 370 15.57 -14.28 -10.78
CA THR A 370 14.32 -14.67 -10.11
C THR A 370 14.58 -15.17 -8.69
N ALA A 371 15.66 -15.92 -8.46
CA ALA A 371 16.07 -16.30 -7.10
C ALA A 371 16.42 -15.07 -6.26
N GLY A 372 17.13 -14.10 -6.81
CA GLY A 372 17.42 -12.83 -6.15
C GLY A 372 16.14 -12.03 -5.81
N TYR A 373 15.17 -11.98 -6.73
CA TYR A 373 13.87 -11.38 -6.52
C TYR A 373 13.10 -12.04 -5.36
N LEU A 374 12.97 -13.38 -5.37
CA LEU A 374 12.27 -14.13 -4.33
C LEU A 374 12.90 -13.95 -2.95
N LEU A 375 14.22 -14.09 -2.88
CA LEU A 375 14.94 -13.92 -1.62
C LEU A 375 14.85 -12.48 -1.11
N GLY A 376 15.06 -11.50 -1.99
CA GLY A 376 14.96 -10.08 -1.63
C GLY A 376 13.56 -9.68 -1.17
N THR A 377 12.53 -10.20 -1.81
CA THR A 377 11.13 -9.99 -1.43
C THR A 377 10.85 -10.60 -0.05
N PHE A 378 11.31 -11.83 0.20
CA PHE A 378 11.16 -12.50 1.50
C PHE A 378 11.89 -11.75 2.62
N VAL A 379 13.16 -11.39 2.42
CA VAL A 379 14.00 -10.73 3.42
C VAL A 379 13.55 -9.29 3.69
N SER A 380 12.96 -8.62 2.71
CA SER A 380 12.47 -7.24 2.89
C SER A 380 11.36 -7.12 3.94
N GLY A 381 10.61 -8.21 4.20
CA GLY A 381 9.49 -8.25 5.16
C GLY A 381 8.33 -7.33 4.78
N LEU A 382 8.24 -6.90 3.51
CA LEU A 382 7.21 -5.96 3.05
C LEU A 382 5.87 -6.66 2.77
N HIS A 383 5.86 -7.98 2.61
CA HIS A 383 4.67 -8.76 2.27
C HIS A 383 4.11 -9.49 3.49
N SER A 384 2.80 -9.62 3.55
CA SER A 384 2.15 -10.52 4.50
C SER A 384 2.45 -11.98 4.15
N ALA A 385 2.35 -12.86 5.14
CA ALA A 385 2.54 -14.29 4.98
C ALA A 385 1.17 -14.99 5.10
N PRO A 386 0.38 -15.10 4.01
CA PRO A 386 -1.01 -15.56 4.06
C PRO A 386 -1.17 -16.97 4.63
N PHE A 387 -0.13 -17.81 4.50
CA PHE A 387 -0.07 -19.16 5.08
C PHE A 387 0.83 -19.24 6.32
N GLY A 388 1.20 -18.10 6.90
CA GLY A 388 2.19 -18.01 7.96
C GLY A 388 3.63 -18.02 7.47
N TRP A 389 4.52 -17.42 8.27
CA TRP A 389 5.94 -17.24 7.93
C TRP A 389 6.67 -18.54 7.68
N PHE A 390 6.29 -19.64 8.36
CA PHE A 390 6.90 -20.95 8.15
C PHE A 390 6.61 -21.50 6.74
N ALA A 391 5.36 -21.44 6.30
CA ALA A 391 4.99 -21.90 4.95
C ALA A 391 5.66 -21.05 3.86
N MET A 392 5.73 -19.72 4.04
CA MET A 392 6.45 -18.81 3.14
C MET A 392 7.95 -19.12 3.10
N PHE A 393 8.55 -19.41 4.24
CA PHE A 393 9.97 -19.81 4.32
C PHE A 393 10.22 -21.11 3.55
N VAL A 394 9.41 -22.16 3.78
CA VAL A 394 9.53 -23.44 3.10
C VAL A 394 9.38 -23.28 1.60
N TRP A 395 8.35 -22.55 1.17
CA TRP A 395 8.10 -22.29 -0.24
C TRP A 395 9.23 -21.51 -0.92
N THR A 396 9.66 -20.41 -0.31
CA THR A 396 10.76 -19.59 -0.83
C THR A 396 12.03 -20.43 -0.94
N THR A 397 12.36 -21.23 0.09
CA THR A 397 13.53 -22.10 0.10
C THR A 397 13.47 -23.13 -1.03
N ALA A 398 12.32 -23.79 -1.24
CA ALA A 398 12.14 -24.76 -2.33
C ALA A 398 12.36 -24.10 -3.70
N ASN A 399 11.78 -22.92 -3.93
CA ASN A 399 11.98 -22.19 -5.19
C ASN A 399 13.43 -21.72 -5.38
N LEU A 400 14.11 -21.27 -4.33
CA LEU A 400 15.52 -20.90 -4.39
C LEU A 400 16.40 -22.09 -4.78
N ILE A 401 16.12 -23.29 -4.25
CA ILE A 401 16.82 -24.53 -4.63
C ILE A 401 16.61 -24.84 -6.12
N VAL A 402 15.36 -24.77 -6.60
CA VAL A 402 15.03 -25.03 -8.01
C VAL A 402 15.71 -24.00 -8.90
N MET A 403 15.60 -22.72 -8.61
CA MET A 403 16.20 -21.64 -9.42
C MET A 403 17.73 -21.69 -9.37
N GLY A 404 18.32 -21.93 -8.22
CA GLY A 404 19.77 -22.09 -8.06
C GLY A 404 20.31 -23.31 -8.83
N THR A 405 19.56 -24.41 -8.81
CA THR A 405 19.92 -25.63 -9.58
C THR A 405 19.83 -25.35 -11.07
N LEU A 406 18.76 -24.72 -11.54
CA LEU A 406 18.60 -24.38 -12.96
C LEU A 406 19.67 -23.39 -13.43
N ALA A 407 19.95 -22.36 -12.66
CA ALA A 407 21.03 -21.41 -12.93
C ALA A 407 22.40 -22.14 -13.02
N ARG A 408 22.68 -23.03 -12.07
CA ARG A 408 23.93 -23.83 -12.10
C ARG A 408 24.02 -24.69 -13.35
N LEU A 409 22.97 -25.40 -13.74
CA LEU A 409 22.97 -26.28 -14.89
C LEU A 409 23.17 -25.52 -16.22
N THR A 410 22.69 -24.31 -16.30
CA THR A 410 22.69 -23.48 -17.51
C THR A 410 23.88 -22.52 -17.60
N LEU A 411 24.51 -22.17 -16.47
CA LEU A 411 25.69 -21.29 -16.41
C LEU A 411 27.02 -22.06 -16.34
N ASP A 412 26.97 -23.37 -16.16
CA ASP A 412 28.20 -24.21 -16.17
C ASP A 412 28.61 -24.56 -17.62
N THR A 413 29.70 -23.97 -18.09
CA THR A 413 30.18 -24.15 -19.46
C THR A 413 30.64 -25.60 -19.74
N THR A 414 31.08 -26.36 -18.73
CA THR A 414 31.53 -27.76 -18.92
C THR A 414 30.36 -28.66 -19.28
N LYS A 415 29.13 -28.31 -18.89
CA LYS A 415 27.92 -29.05 -19.27
C LYS A 415 27.26 -28.51 -20.55
N ASN A 416 27.67 -27.36 -21.03
CA ASN A 416 27.14 -26.78 -22.26
C ASN A 416 27.84 -27.29 -23.50
N GLN A 417 28.96 -28.00 -23.37
CA GLN A 417 29.74 -28.59 -24.50
C GLN A 417 29.29 -30.03 -24.83
N SER A 418 28.65 -30.72 -23.91
CA SER A 418 27.99 -32.00 -24.15
C SER A 418 26.52 -31.75 -24.54
#